data_622db27d5d7bd48a3e94e4a288c2d793
#
_entry.id   622db27d5d7bd48a3e94e4a288c2d793
#
_cell.length_a   1.000
_cell.length_b   1.000
_cell.length_c   1.000
_cell.angle_alpha   90.00
_cell.angle_beta   90.00
_cell.angle_gamma   90.00
#
_symmetry.space_group_name_H-M   'P 1'
#
loop_
_entity.id
_entity.type
_entity.pdbx_description
1 polymer ?
#
loop_
_entity_poly.entity_id
_entity_poly.type
_entity_poly.pdbx_seq_one_letter_code
_entity_poly.pdbx_strand_id
1 'polypeptide(L)'
;MIHVAALPGTPRASVPLRDIVRQAADEAKLLMDAGFDGLIIENMHDAPYLRREVGPEIISAMTVIGAAVREAMAKDKPLGVQILAGANRAALAVAQAIGAQFTRVEGFVFASVADEGLMEEADAGPLLRYRRMIGAEHIRVFADIKKKHSSHAITADVDVGETTKAAELFGADGVIITGIATGKAITINDLGAARVATPLPLIVGSGVTPESVKDLFAYADGLIVGSWYKREGLWSNPPDAKRANELVAAVRAARS
;
A
#
# COMPACT_ATOMS: atom_id res chain seq x y z
N MET A 1 -3.81 2.04 -6.60
CA MET A 1 -4.29 1.94 -5.19
C MET A 1 -5.62 2.66 -5.09
N ILE A 2 -6.65 2.01 -4.57
CA ILE A 2 -7.97 2.59 -4.31
C ILE A 2 -7.96 3.19 -2.90
N HIS A 3 -8.12 4.50 -2.81
CA HIS A 3 -8.26 5.21 -1.53
C HIS A 3 -9.75 5.19 -1.14
N VAL A 4 -10.09 4.34 -0.18
CA VAL A 4 -11.46 4.17 0.31
C VAL A 4 -11.90 5.45 1.02
N ALA A 5 -13.14 5.90 0.75
CA ALA A 5 -13.72 7.06 1.43
C ALA A 5 -13.81 6.81 2.95
N ALA A 6 -13.86 7.89 3.73
CA ALA A 6 -13.85 7.83 5.19
C ALA A 6 -14.93 6.88 5.74
N LEU A 7 -14.50 5.90 6.51
CA LEU A 7 -15.33 4.78 6.99
C LEU A 7 -16.20 5.19 8.19
N PRO A 8 -17.34 4.51 8.40
CA PRO A 8 -18.17 4.74 9.57
C PRO A 8 -17.35 4.64 10.87
N GLY A 9 -17.58 5.58 11.78
CA GLY A 9 -16.83 5.69 13.05
C GLY A 9 -15.63 6.64 12.98
N THR A 10 -15.18 7.05 11.79
CA THR A 10 -14.08 8.01 11.63
C THR A 10 -14.59 9.45 11.60
N PRO A 11 -13.77 10.46 12.00
CA PRO A 11 -14.20 11.86 12.08
C PRO A 11 -14.69 12.48 10.78
N ARG A 12 -14.25 11.96 9.64
CA ARG A 12 -14.60 12.47 8.30
C ARG A 12 -15.68 11.65 7.61
N ALA A 13 -16.25 10.65 8.27
CA ALA A 13 -17.31 9.81 7.71
C ALA A 13 -18.54 10.66 7.36
N SER A 14 -18.93 10.66 6.10
CA SER A 14 -20.07 11.44 5.58
C SER A 14 -20.89 10.68 4.54
N VAL A 15 -20.40 9.51 4.12
CA VAL A 15 -21.01 8.69 3.07
C VAL A 15 -21.48 7.37 3.67
N PRO A 16 -22.69 6.90 3.37
CA PRO A 16 -23.15 5.56 3.81
C PRO A 16 -22.25 4.44 3.28
N LEU A 17 -22.00 3.41 4.09
CA LEU A 17 -21.11 2.31 3.72
C LEU A 17 -21.46 1.66 2.37
N ARG A 18 -22.76 1.48 2.07
CA ARG A 18 -23.22 0.94 0.79
C ARG A 18 -22.72 1.74 -0.42
N ASP A 19 -22.62 3.06 -0.27
CA ASP A 19 -22.19 3.96 -1.33
C ASP A 19 -20.65 3.95 -1.46
N ILE A 20 -19.93 3.80 -0.35
CA ILE A 20 -18.48 3.58 -0.33
C ILE A 20 -18.13 2.27 -1.05
N VAL A 21 -18.87 1.19 -0.75
CA VAL A 21 -18.71 -0.12 -1.42
C VAL A 21 -18.88 0.02 -2.92
N ARG A 22 -19.95 0.70 -3.37
CA ARG A 22 -20.19 0.93 -4.80
C ARG A 22 -19.08 1.73 -5.45
N GLN A 23 -18.66 2.85 -4.83
CA GLN A 23 -17.57 3.70 -5.34
C GLN A 23 -16.27 2.91 -5.51
N ALA A 24 -15.90 2.09 -4.52
CA ALA A 24 -14.68 1.27 -4.61
C ALA A 24 -14.76 0.21 -5.71
N ALA A 25 -15.92 -0.44 -5.89
CA ALA A 25 -16.14 -1.41 -6.96
C ALA A 25 -16.12 -0.76 -8.35
N ASP A 26 -16.70 0.43 -8.50
CA ASP A 26 -16.69 1.17 -9.76
C ASP A 26 -15.27 1.66 -10.11
N GLU A 27 -14.49 2.12 -9.12
CA GLU A 27 -13.08 2.47 -9.30
C GLU A 27 -12.25 1.23 -9.69
N ALA A 28 -12.52 0.08 -9.08
CA ALA A 28 -11.85 -1.18 -9.42
C ALA A 28 -12.09 -1.56 -10.88
N LYS A 29 -13.33 -1.50 -11.37
CA LYS A 29 -13.66 -1.75 -12.78
C LYS A 29 -12.90 -0.81 -13.71
N LEU A 30 -12.93 0.50 -13.43
CA LEU A 30 -12.21 1.50 -14.22
C LEU A 30 -10.71 1.17 -14.34
N LEU A 31 -10.07 0.80 -13.24
CA LEU A 31 -8.65 0.48 -13.22
C LEU A 31 -8.36 -0.84 -13.94
N MET A 32 -9.21 -1.85 -13.80
CA MET A 32 -9.07 -3.11 -14.54
C MET A 32 -9.25 -2.91 -16.04
N ASP A 33 -10.25 -2.12 -16.47
CA ASP A 33 -10.49 -1.78 -17.86
C ASP A 33 -9.33 -0.98 -18.49
N ALA A 34 -8.68 -0.12 -17.70
CA ALA A 34 -7.46 0.57 -18.12
C ALA A 34 -6.25 -0.37 -18.27
N GLY A 35 -6.29 -1.56 -17.65
CA GLY A 35 -5.26 -2.59 -17.78
C GLY A 35 -4.20 -2.59 -16.67
N PHE A 36 -4.54 -2.17 -15.46
CA PHE A 36 -3.68 -2.36 -14.30
C PHE A 36 -3.46 -3.86 -14.01
N ASP A 37 -2.27 -4.21 -13.53
CA ASP A 37 -1.90 -5.60 -13.25
C ASP A 37 -2.52 -6.13 -11.95
N GLY A 38 -2.85 -5.25 -11.00
CA GLY A 38 -3.48 -5.58 -9.73
C GLY A 38 -3.96 -4.34 -8.99
N LEU A 39 -4.66 -4.53 -7.89
CA LEU A 39 -5.19 -3.46 -7.06
C LEU A 39 -4.76 -3.59 -5.60
N ILE A 40 -4.80 -2.49 -4.88
CA ILE A 40 -4.67 -2.45 -3.43
C ILE A 40 -5.72 -1.47 -2.88
N ILE A 41 -6.42 -1.85 -1.82
CA ILE A 41 -7.36 -0.99 -1.10
C ILE A 41 -6.71 -0.44 0.16
N GLU A 42 -6.96 0.83 0.46
CA GLU A 42 -6.41 1.54 1.61
C GLU A 42 -7.44 2.51 2.18
N ASN A 43 -7.58 2.57 3.50
CA ASN A 43 -8.50 3.47 4.19
C ASN A 43 -7.93 4.90 4.35
N MET A 44 -7.40 5.46 3.26
CA MET A 44 -6.66 6.75 3.25
C MET A 44 -7.48 7.94 3.76
N HIS A 45 -8.80 7.92 3.67
CA HIS A 45 -9.66 9.03 4.11
C HIS A 45 -10.04 8.99 5.60
N ASP A 46 -9.62 7.97 6.35
CA ASP A 46 -9.94 7.82 7.78
C ASP A 46 -9.15 8.77 8.71
N ALA A 47 -8.34 9.66 8.14
CA ALA A 47 -7.52 10.58 8.93
C ALA A 47 -8.38 11.44 9.91
N PRO A 48 -7.90 11.64 11.15
CA PRO A 48 -6.63 11.18 11.73
C PRO A 48 -6.66 9.68 12.03
N TYR A 49 -5.56 8.98 11.71
CA TYR A 49 -5.49 7.52 11.86
C TYR A 49 -5.23 7.11 13.30
N LEU A 50 -5.72 5.92 13.67
CA LEU A 50 -5.33 5.23 14.89
C LEU A 50 -4.01 4.49 14.67
N ARG A 51 -3.17 4.48 15.70
CA ARG A 51 -1.88 3.80 15.67
C ARG A 51 -2.06 2.30 15.95
N ARG A 52 -1.66 1.44 14.99
CA ARG A 52 -1.59 -0.03 15.11
C ARG A 52 -2.92 -0.76 15.24
N GLU A 53 -3.86 -0.25 16.01
CA GLU A 53 -5.13 -0.93 16.26
C GLU A 53 -6.30 -0.12 15.73
N VAL A 54 -7.24 -0.80 15.11
CA VAL A 54 -8.50 -0.24 14.63
C VAL A 54 -9.66 -1.07 15.18
N GLY A 55 -10.81 -0.44 15.34
CA GLY A 55 -12.01 -1.12 15.84
C GLY A 55 -12.64 -2.08 14.82
N PRO A 56 -13.58 -2.91 15.29
CA PRO A 56 -14.28 -3.87 14.43
C PRO A 56 -15.07 -3.20 13.30
N GLU A 57 -15.49 -1.95 13.46
CA GLU A 57 -16.17 -1.14 12.43
C GLU A 57 -15.30 -0.93 11.20
N ILE A 58 -14.01 -0.70 11.36
CA ILE A 58 -13.06 -0.53 10.25
C ILE A 58 -12.79 -1.88 9.58
N ILE A 59 -12.55 -2.93 10.37
CA ILE A 59 -12.29 -4.28 9.84
C ILE A 59 -13.48 -4.78 9.02
N SER A 60 -14.70 -4.66 9.57
CA SER A 60 -15.91 -5.12 8.88
C SER A 60 -16.20 -4.31 7.62
N ALA A 61 -16.05 -2.97 7.67
CA ALA A 61 -16.24 -2.12 6.50
C ALA A 61 -15.23 -2.43 5.40
N MET A 62 -13.92 -2.53 5.73
CA MET A 62 -12.88 -2.88 4.76
C MET A 62 -13.07 -4.29 4.18
N THR A 63 -13.61 -5.24 4.95
CA THR A 63 -13.94 -6.58 4.45
C THR A 63 -15.05 -6.53 3.40
N VAL A 64 -16.14 -5.83 3.65
CA VAL A 64 -17.26 -5.72 2.69
C VAL A 64 -16.82 -4.98 1.43
N ILE A 65 -16.05 -3.90 1.58
CA ILE A 65 -15.50 -3.14 0.45
C ILE A 65 -14.54 -4.01 -0.37
N GLY A 66 -13.62 -4.70 0.31
CA GLY A 66 -12.64 -5.57 -0.35
C GLY A 66 -13.29 -6.74 -1.09
N ALA A 67 -14.36 -7.33 -0.56
CA ALA A 67 -15.13 -8.36 -1.24
C ALA A 67 -15.75 -7.82 -2.55
N ALA A 68 -16.37 -6.65 -2.50
CA ALA A 68 -16.94 -6.01 -3.70
C ALA A 68 -15.88 -5.65 -4.75
N VAL A 69 -14.71 -5.16 -4.32
CA VAL A 69 -13.56 -4.93 -5.20
C VAL A 69 -13.07 -6.25 -5.82
N ARG A 70 -12.97 -7.33 -5.02
CA ARG A 70 -12.56 -8.66 -5.51
C ARG A 70 -13.52 -9.19 -6.58
N GLU A 71 -14.84 -9.00 -6.41
CA GLU A 71 -15.84 -9.37 -7.41
C GLU A 71 -15.76 -8.55 -8.70
N ALA A 72 -15.33 -7.28 -8.59
CA ALA A 72 -15.16 -6.38 -9.73
C ALA A 72 -13.87 -6.65 -10.54
N MET A 73 -12.97 -7.52 -10.05
CA MET A 73 -11.69 -7.85 -10.67
C MET A 73 -11.69 -9.22 -11.33
N ALA A 74 -10.85 -9.41 -12.35
CA ALA A 74 -10.54 -10.75 -12.84
C ALA A 74 -9.86 -11.60 -11.74
N LYS A 75 -10.19 -12.89 -11.68
CA LYS A 75 -9.76 -13.78 -10.59
C LYS A 75 -8.25 -13.97 -10.49
N ASP A 76 -7.56 -13.88 -11.63
CA ASP A 76 -6.10 -14.02 -11.75
C ASP A 76 -5.32 -12.75 -11.36
N LYS A 77 -6.02 -11.62 -11.19
CA LYS A 77 -5.38 -10.35 -10.83
C LYS A 77 -5.19 -10.23 -9.31
N PRO A 78 -3.99 -9.86 -8.83
CA PRO A 78 -3.72 -9.74 -7.40
C PRO A 78 -4.47 -8.55 -6.78
N LEU A 79 -4.98 -8.77 -5.58
CA LEU A 79 -5.55 -7.77 -4.70
C LEU A 79 -4.72 -7.70 -3.42
N GLY A 80 -4.45 -6.49 -2.97
CA GLY A 80 -3.78 -6.22 -1.70
C GLY A 80 -4.64 -5.38 -0.75
N VAL A 81 -4.25 -5.38 0.51
CA VAL A 81 -4.89 -4.61 1.59
C VAL A 81 -3.86 -3.86 2.39
N GLN A 82 -4.15 -2.59 2.69
CA GLN A 82 -3.45 -1.79 3.70
C GLN A 82 -4.49 -1.14 4.62
N ILE A 83 -4.25 -1.13 5.93
CA ILE A 83 -5.06 -0.40 6.91
C ILE A 83 -4.16 0.51 7.73
N LEU A 84 -4.43 1.81 7.65
CA LEU A 84 -3.68 2.89 8.30
C LEU A 84 -4.13 3.08 9.76
N ALA A 85 -3.17 3.46 10.62
CA ALA A 85 -1.76 3.50 10.32
C ALA A 85 -1.07 2.30 10.99
N GLY A 86 -0.48 1.44 10.16
CA GLY A 86 0.19 0.25 10.66
C GLY A 86 -0.72 -0.79 11.32
N ALA A 87 -2.01 -0.80 11.04
CA ALA A 87 -2.97 -1.79 11.56
C ALA A 87 -2.82 -3.12 10.78
N ASN A 88 -1.60 -3.64 10.75
CA ASN A 88 -1.16 -4.73 9.87
C ASN A 88 -1.90 -6.05 10.14
N ARG A 89 -2.23 -6.35 11.41
CA ARG A 89 -3.01 -7.55 11.76
C ARG A 89 -4.44 -7.46 11.21
N ALA A 90 -5.05 -6.27 11.31
CA ALA A 90 -6.37 -6.02 10.74
C ALA A 90 -6.34 -6.14 9.21
N ALA A 91 -5.32 -5.56 8.55
CA ALA A 91 -5.13 -5.69 7.11
C ALA A 91 -4.98 -7.16 6.67
N LEU A 92 -4.23 -7.96 7.42
CA LEU A 92 -4.04 -9.38 7.13
C LEU A 92 -5.33 -10.18 7.33
N ALA A 93 -6.11 -9.90 8.38
CA ALA A 93 -7.41 -10.54 8.62
C ALA A 93 -8.41 -10.22 7.49
N VAL A 94 -8.49 -8.96 7.06
CA VAL A 94 -9.31 -8.54 5.91
C VAL A 94 -8.83 -9.25 4.65
N ALA A 95 -7.52 -9.26 4.38
CA ALA A 95 -6.95 -9.93 3.22
C ALA A 95 -7.31 -11.42 3.16
N GLN A 96 -7.23 -12.12 4.30
CA GLN A 96 -7.64 -13.53 4.42
C GLN A 96 -9.14 -13.69 4.11
N ALA A 97 -9.98 -12.84 4.66
CA ALA A 97 -11.44 -12.94 4.51
C ALA A 97 -11.92 -12.72 3.06
N ILE A 98 -11.23 -11.86 2.30
CA ILE A 98 -11.61 -11.50 0.91
C ILE A 98 -10.82 -12.26 -0.17
N GLY A 99 -9.92 -13.16 0.21
CA GLY A 99 -9.05 -13.88 -0.74
C GLY A 99 -8.04 -12.97 -1.44
N ALA A 100 -7.51 -11.95 -0.75
CA ALA A 100 -6.43 -11.12 -1.27
C ALA A 100 -5.08 -11.86 -1.21
N GLN A 101 -4.13 -11.44 -2.05
CA GLN A 101 -2.85 -12.13 -2.21
C GLN A 101 -1.71 -11.49 -1.43
N PHE A 102 -1.87 -10.23 -1.00
CA PHE A 102 -0.82 -9.56 -0.24
C PHE A 102 -1.36 -8.47 0.69
N THR A 103 -0.53 -8.08 1.65
CA THR A 103 -0.72 -6.88 2.47
C THR A 103 0.47 -5.95 2.32
N ARG A 104 0.21 -4.64 2.32
CA ARG A 104 1.24 -3.61 2.52
C ARG A 104 1.27 -3.26 4.00
N VAL A 105 2.44 -3.32 4.60
CA VAL A 105 2.60 -3.17 6.06
C VAL A 105 3.59 -2.06 6.41
N GLU A 106 3.24 -1.30 7.44
CA GLU A 106 4.07 -0.22 7.98
C GLU A 106 4.74 -0.65 9.29
N GLY A 107 5.93 -0.10 9.55
CA GLY A 107 6.64 -0.36 10.79
C GLY A 107 6.96 -1.83 11.01
N PHE A 108 7.36 -2.54 9.96
CA PHE A 108 7.68 -3.96 10.01
C PHE A 108 8.96 -4.23 10.79
N VAL A 109 10.00 -3.41 10.56
CA VAL A 109 11.26 -3.40 11.30
C VAL A 109 11.57 -2.00 11.76
N PHE A 110 12.33 -1.90 12.85
CA PHE A 110 12.72 -0.66 13.53
C PHE A 110 11.52 0.17 14.06
N ALA A 111 11.84 1.21 14.79
CA ALA A 111 10.88 2.20 15.26
C ALA A 111 10.96 3.49 14.43
N SER A 112 9.91 4.31 14.46
CA SER A 112 9.88 5.63 13.82
C SER A 112 8.88 6.53 14.52
N VAL A 113 8.92 7.85 14.24
CA VAL A 113 7.91 8.80 14.70
C VAL A 113 7.07 9.20 13.51
N ALA A 114 5.84 8.70 13.45
CA ALA A 114 4.88 8.99 12.39
C ALA A 114 3.94 10.15 12.76
N ASP A 115 3.07 10.57 11.83
CA ASP A 115 2.04 11.58 12.12
C ASP A 115 1.11 11.14 13.27
N GLU A 116 0.95 9.84 13.48
CA GLU A 116 0.16 9.21 14.54
C GLU A 116 0.92 9.07 15.88
N GLY A 117 2.16 9.50 15.92
CA GLY A 117 3.03 9.42 17.09
C GLY A 117 4.12 8.37 17.00
N LEU A 118 4.66 7.96 18.14
CA LEU A 118 5.76 7.00 18.18
C LEU A 118 5.30 5.60 17.79
N MET A 119 5.84 5.07 16.70
CA MET A 119 5.74 3.67 16.29
C MET A 119 6.91 2.91 16.93
N GLU A 120 6.76 2.56 18.21
CA GLU A 120 7.83 2.07 19.07
C GLU A 120 8.22 0.62 18.83
N GLU A 121 7.24 -0.21 18.40
CA GLU A 121 7.46 -1.64 18.21
C GLU A 121 7.58 -1.99 16.72
N ALA A 122 8.55 -2.85 16.40
CA ALA A 122 8.62 -3.51 15.10
C ALA A 122 7.59 -4.64 15.02
N ASP A 123 6.79 -4.66 13.94
CA ASP A 123 5.63 -5.55 13.85
C ASP A 123 5.92 -6.92 13.23
N ALA A 124 7.11 -7.15 12.69
CA ALA A 124 7.44 -8.40 12.01
C ALA A 124 7.15 -9.66 12.86
N GLY A 125 7.62 -9.67 14.10
CA GLY A 125 7.44 -10.81 15.00
C GLY A 125 5.97 -11.13 15.30
N PRO A 126 5.18 -10.17 15.81
CA PRO A 126 3.76 -10.35 16.09
C PRO A 126 2.95 -10.66 14.83
N LEU A 127 3.18 -9.95 13.72
CA LEU A 127 2.44 -10.09 12.48
C LEU A 127 2.63 -11.47 11.84
N LEU A 128 3.87 -11.97 11.73
CA LEU A 128 4.13 -13.26 11.10
C LEU A 128 3.63 -14.43 11.96
N ARG A 129 3.63 -14.31 13.29
CA ARG A 129 2.98 -15.27 14.17
C ARG A 129 1.46 -15.26 14.00
N TYR A 130 0.86 -14.08 13.87
CA TYR A 130 -0.56 -13.94 13.58
C TYR A 130 -0.90 -14.54 12.20
N ARG A 131 -0.09 -14.27 11.16
CA ARG A 131 -0.23 -14.87 9.83
C ARG A 131 -0.31 -16.40 9.91
N ARG A 132 0.61 -17.01 10.66
CA ARG A 132 0.62 -18.47 10.90
C ARG A 132 -0.62 -18.93 11.64
N MET A 133 -0.99 -18.22 12.71
CA MET A 133 -2.13 -18.59 13.57
C MET A 133 -3.45 -18.65 12.80
N ILE A 134 -3.67 -17.74 11.83
CA ILE A 134 -4.91 -17.69 11.04
C ILE A 134 -4.83 -18.49 9.72
N GLY A 135 -3.74 -19.21 9.46
CA GLY A 135 -3.55 -20.00 8.23
C GLY A 135 -3.38 -19.15 6.96
N ALA A 136 -2.81 -17.94 7.09
CA ALA A 136 -2.67 -16.95 6.02
C ALA A 136 -1.26 -16.90 5.40
N GLU A 137 -0.48 -17.98 5.46
CA GLU A 137 0.89 -18.02 4.95
C GLU A 137 0.99 -17.79 3.44
N HIS A 138 -0.08 -18.03 2.72
CA HIS A 138 -0.19 -17.75 1.29
C HIS A 138 -0.34 -16.25 0.96
N ILE A 139 -0.65 -15.40 1.95
CA ILE A 139 -0.74 -13.95 1.78
C ILE A 139 0.64 -13.34 2.01
N ARG A 140 1.17 -12.69 0.98
CA ARG A 140 2.48 -12.04 1.03
C ARG A 140 2.45 -10.76 1.84
N VAL A 141 3.54 -10.50 2.56
CA VAL A 141 3.75 -9.30 3.38
C VAL A 141 4.78 -8.42 2.69
N PHE A 142 4.36 -7.27 2.15
CA PHE A 142 5.23 -6.26 1.57
C PHE A 142 5.46 -5.14 2.59
N ALA A 143 6.71 -4.98 3.02
CA ALA A 143 7.08 -4.06 4.10
C ALA A 143 7.52 -2.69 3.57
N ASP A 144 6.91 -1.61 4.08
CA ASP A 144 7.41 -0.25 3.85
C ASP A 144 8.76 -0.05 4.53
N ILE A 145 9.74 0.40 3.75
CA ILE A 145 11.09 0.75 4.21
C ILE A 145 11.17 2.27 4.36
N LYS A 146 11.48 2.74 5.57
CA LYS A 146 11.57 4.18 5.89
C LYS A 146 10.42 4.98 5.27
N LYS A 147 9.19 4.60 5.63
CA LYS A 147 7.97 5.15 5.03
C LYS A 147 7.91 6.68 5.09
N LYS A 148 7.27 7.29 4.08
CA LYS A 148 6.91 8.72 4.09
C LYS A 148 6.01 9.08 5.28
N HIS A 149 5.88 10.37 5.59
CA HIS A 149 5.12 10.88 6.75
C HIS A 149 5.62 10.32 8.08
N SER A 150 6.94 10.14 8.18
CA SER A 150 7.60 9.71 9.40
C SER A 150 8.95 10.36 9.54
N SER A 151 9.32 10.69 10.79
CA SER A 151 10.69 11.02 11.15
C SER A 151 11.44 9.74 11.50
N HIS A 152 12.58 9.56 10.87
CA HIS A 152 13.49 8.44 11.14
C HIS A 152 14.69 8.87 11.97
N ALA A 153 14.57 9.95 12.75
CA ALA A 153 15.67 10.50 13.55
C ALA A 153 16.24 9.50 14.57
N ILE A 154 15.37 8.66 15.18
CA ILE A 154 15.78 7.62 16.14
C ILE A 154 16.53 6.44 15.49
N THR A 155 16.53 6.36 14.16
CA THR A 155 17.24 5.35 13.36
C THR A 155 18.05 6.03 12.25
N ALA A 156 18.59 7.23 12.53
CA ALA A 156 19.36 8.00 11.55
C ALA A 156 20.70 7.34 11.18
N ASP A 157 21.19 6.47 12.02
CA ASP A 157 22.36 5.62 11.84
C ASP A 157 22.11 4.36 11.01
N VAL A 158 20.85 4.06 10.67
CA VAL A 158 20.46 2.92 9.82
C VAL A 158 19.96 3.45 8.48
N ASP A 159 20.62 3.10 7.40
CA ASP A 159 20.24 3.55 6.06
C ASP A 159 19.11 2.69 5.43
N VAL A 160 18.70 3.03 4.19
CA VAL A 160 17.68 2.30 3.45
C VAL A 160 18.12 0.86 3.15
N GLY A 161 19.38 0.65 2.79
CA GLY A 161 19.92 -0.68 2.50
C GLY A 161 19.92 -1.59 3.73
N GLU A 162 20.36 -1.08 4.88
CA GLU A 162 20.35 -1.83 6.15
C GLU A 162 18.92 -2.12 6.62
N THR A 163 18.01 -1.15 6.50
CA THR A 163 16.58 -1.36 6.82
C THR A 163 15.97 -2.44 5.90
N THR A 164 16.34 -2.46 4.62
CA THR A 164 15.90 -3.47 3.65
C THR A 164 16.39 -4.86 4.01
N LYS A 165 17.68 -5.02 4.36
CA LYS A 165 18.25 -6.29 4.84
C LYS A 165 17.56 -6.78 6.11
N ALA A 166 17.26 -5.88 7.02
CA ALA A 166 16.53 -6.25 8.23
C ALA A 166 15.10 -6.76 7.91
N ALA A 167 14.39 -6.12 6.98
CA ALA A 167 13.06 -6.57 6.57
C ALA A 167 13.12 -7.98 5.94
N GLU A 168 14.10 -8.26 5.07
CA GLU A 168 14.34 -9.59 4.52
C GLU A 168 14.64 -10.63 5.61
N LEU A 169 15.59 -10.33 6.50
CA LEU A 169 15.96 -11.21 7.61
C LEU A 169 14.76 -11.54 8.52
N PHE A 170 13.86 -10.58 8.71
CA PHE A 170 12.65 -10.75 9.53
C PHE A 170 11.47 -11.34 8.75
N GLY A 171 11.67 -11.76 7.50
CA GLY A 171 10.71 -12.56 6.73
C GLY A 171 9.65 -11.77 5.98
N ALA A 172 9.96 -10.55 5.52
CA ALA A 172 9.16 -9.88 4.50
C ALA A 172 9.19 -10.67 3.18
N ASP A 173 8.08 -10.69 2.46
CA ASP A 173 7.99 -11.31 1.14
C ASP A 173 8.33 -10.33 0.00
N GLY A 174 8.53 -9.06 0.31
CA GLY A 174 8.95 -7.98 -0.55
C GLY A 174 9.05 -6.67 0.21
N VAL A 175 9.61 -5.65 -0.43
CA VAL A 175 9.84 -4.34 0.17
C VAL A 175 9.22 -3.22 -0.66
N ILE A 176 8.75 -2.19 0.01
CA ILE A 176 8.16 -1.01 -0.64
C ILE A 176 8.97 0.21 -0.24
N ILE A 177 9.49 0.91 -1.24
CA ILE A 177 10.19 2.18 -1.04
C ILE A 177 9.24 3.32 -1.39
N THR A 178 9.12 4.28 -0.49
CA THR A 178 8.29 5.47 -0.67
C THR A 178 9.15 6.73 -0.71
N GLY A 179 8.65 7.81 -1.33
CA GLY A 179 9.32 9.11 -1.25
C GLY A 179 9.21 9.71 0.17
N ILE A 180 9.80 10.88 0.38
CA ILE A 180 9.83 11.57 1.68
C ILE A 180 8.43 12.06 2.10
N ALA A 181 7.57 12.42 1.13
CA ALA A 181 6.20 12.90 1.37
C ALA A 181 5.29 12.55 0.19
N THR A 182 3.95 12.66 0.38
CA THR A 182 2.98 12.43 -0.72
C THR A 182 3.30 13.35 -1.90
N GLY A 183 3.46 12.76 -3.10
CA GLY A 183 3.77 13.50 -4.33
C GLY A 183 5.23 13.91 -4.50
N LYS A 184 6.11 13.69 -3.52
CA LYS A 184 7.56 13.83 -3.71
C LYS A 184 8.14 12.52 -4.23
N ALA A 185 8.95 12.64 -5.30
CA ALA A 185 9.60 11.51 -5.92
C ALA A 185 10.57 10.84 -4.94
N ILE A 186 10.67 9.54 -5.07
CA ILE A 186 11.72 8.74 -4.43
C ILE A 186 13.07 9.09 -5.06
N THR A 187 14.14 8.98 -4.29
CA THR A 187 15.48 9.17 -4.85
C THR A 187 15.95 7.87 -5.52
N ILE A 188 16.62 8.00 -6.67
CA ILE A 188 17.23 6.85 -7.37
C ILE A 188 18.29 6.18 -6.48
N ASN A 189 18.98 6.96 -5.64
CA ASN A 189 19.95 6.43 -4.68
C ASN A 189 19.32 5.47 -3.68
N ASP A 190 18.15 5.80 -3.11
CA ASP A 190 17.44 4.93 -2.17
C ASP A 190 16.96 3.64 -2.85
N LEU A 191 16.47 3.75 -4.10
CA LEU A 191 16.09 2.56 -4.89
C LEU A 191 17.29 1.67 -5.19
N GLY A 192 18.42 2.26 -5.59
CA GLY A 192 19.66 1.54 -5.83
C GLY A 192 20.18 0.84 -4.58
N ALA A 193 20.18 1.54 -3.43
CA ALA A 193 20.59 0.98 -2.15
C ALA A 193 19.69 -0.21 -1.74
N ALA A 194 18.36 -0.07 -1.87
CA ALA A 194 17.42 -1.15 -1.59
C ALA A 194 17.62 -2.33 -2.53
N ARG A 195 17.78 -2.08 -3.84
CA ARG A 195 17.96 -3.16 -4.85
C ARG A 195 19.23 -3.97 -4.62
N VAL A 196 20.32 -3.32 -4.24
CA VAL A 196 21.60 -4.02 -3.91
C VAL A 196 21.48 -4.81 -2.60
N ALA A 197 20.63 -4.35 -1.67
CA ALA A 197 20.51 -4.92 -0.34
C ALA A 197 19.70 -6.23 -0.31
N THR A 198 18.79 -6.49 -1.27
CA THR A 198 17.89 -7.65 -1.25
C THR A 198 17.53 -8.16 -2.64
N PRO A 199 17.40 -9.50 -2.84
CA PRO A 199 16.81 -10.09 -4.04
C PRO A 199 15.27 -10.09 -4.02
N LEU A 200 14.62 -9.71 -2.92
CA LEU A 200 13.17 -9.69 -2.80
C LEU A 200 12.52 -8.75 -3.83
N PRO A 201 11.24 -8.97 -4.17
CA PRO A 201 10.47 -8.01 -4.95
C PRO A 201 10.54 -6.62 -4.34
N LEU A 202 10.96 -5.62 -5.14
CA LEU A 202 11.06 -4.23 -4.76
C LEU A 202 9.97 -3.43 -5.47
N ILE A 203 9.14 -2.74 -4.71
CA ILE A 203 8.01 -1.96 -5.21
C ILE A 203 8.21 -0.49 -4.88
N VAL A 204 7.94 0.39 -5.83
CA VAL A 204 7.84 1.83 -5.58
C VAL A 204 6.43 2.20 -5.15
N GLY A 205 6.28 2.79 -3.97
CA GLY A 205 4.97 3.06 -3.34
C GLY A 205 4.47 4.50 -3.42
N SER A 206 5.16 5.41 -4.12
CA SER A 206 4.76 6.83 -4.19
C SER A 206 5.44 7.58 -5.33
N GLY A 207 4.82 8.70 -5.77
CA GLY A 207 5.43 9.64 -6.71
C GLY A 207 5.58 9.13 -8.14
N VAL A 208 4.89 8.07 -8.50
CA VAL A 208 4.94 7.49 -9.85
C VAL A 208 4.11 8.34 -10.82
N THR A 209 4.75 8.73 -11.92
CA THR A 209 4.13 9.43 -13.06
C THR A 209 4.53 8.73 -14.36
N PRO A 210 3.83 8.93 -15.50
CA PRO A 210 4.23 8.34 -16.78
C PRO A 210 5.69 8.61 -17.17
N GLU A 211 6.19 9.81 -16.84
CA GLU A 211 7.56 10.23 -17.16
C GLU A 211 8.59 9.47 -16.33
N SER A 212 8.26 9.14 -15.09
CA SER A 212 9.19 8.45 -14.15
C SER A 212 9.22 6.93 -14.32
N VAL A 213 8.23 6.33 -14.98
CA VAL A 213 8.06 4.87 -15.06
C VAL A 213 9.31 4.16 -15.54
N LYS A 214 9.95 4.66 -16.61
CA LYS A 214 11.12 4.02 -17.21
C LYS A 214 12.29 3.96 -16.24
N ASP A 215 12.58 5.07 -15.56
CA ASP A 215 13.69 5.16 -14.61
C ASP A 215 13.46 4.31 -13.37
N LEU A 216 12.19 4.25 -12.91
CA LEU A 216 11.82 3.44 -11.76
C LEU A 216 11.96 1.93 -12.05
N PHE A 217 11.58 1.46 -13.24
CA PHE A 217 11.72 0.04 -13.62
C PHE A 217 13.15 -0.42 -13.82
N ALA A 218 14.14 0.49 -13.85
CA ALA A 218 15.54 0.09 -13.78
C ALA A 218 15.91 -0.57 -12.44
N TYR A 219 15.12 -0.35 -11.39
CA TYR A 219 15.38 -0.83 -10.02
C TYR A 219 14.24 -1.66 -9.44
N ALA A 220 12.99 -1.35 -9.80
CA ALA A 220 11.79 -1.88 -9.17
C ALA A 220 11.09 -2.93 -10.04
N ASP A 221 10.50 -3.93 -9.38
CA ASP A 221 9.70 -4.98 -10.00
C ASP A 221 8.23 -4.57 -10.16
N GLY A 222 7.78 -3.55 -9.42
CA GLY A 222 6.41 -3.06 -9.44
C GLY A 222 6.23 -1.64 -8.95
N LEU A 223 5.10 -1.04 -9.29
CA LEU A 223 4.76 0.34 -8.97
C LEU A 223 3.36 0.41 -8.36
N ILE A 224 3.22 1.06 -7.20
CA ILE A 224 1.92 1.39 -6.60
C ILE A 224 1.61 2.84 -6.94
N VAL A 225 0.49 3.05 -7.62
CA VAL A 225 0.02 4.40 -8.00
C VAL A 225 -1.29 4.69 -7.32
N GLY A 226 -1.33 5.76 -6.50
CA GLY A 226 -2.53 6.19 -5.78
C GLY A 226 -3.05 7.56 -6.24
N SER A 227 -2.15 8.48 -6.62
CA SER A 227 -2.50 9.87 -6.91
C SER A 227 -2.59 10.19 -8.40
N TRP A 228 -1.60 9.76 -9.20
CA TRP A 228 -1.50 10.19 -10.61
C TRP A 228 -2.77 9.98 -11.42
N TYR A 229 -3.41 8.83 -11.34
CA TYR A 229 -4.62 8.53 -12.13
C TYR A 229 -5.89 9.23 -11.63
N LYS A 230 -5.84 9.90 -10.49
CA LYS A 230 -6.92 10.74 -10.00
C LYS A 230 -6.95 12.07 -10.76
N ARG A 231 -8.11 12.75 -10.79
CA ARG A 231 -8.24 14.09 -11.37
C ARG A 231 -7.21 15.03 -10.74
N GLU A 232 -6.54 15.80 -11.57
CA GLU A 232 -5.47 16.73 -11.17
C GLU A 232 -4.27 16.08 -10.46
N GLY A 233 -4.18 14.76 -10.44
CA GLY A 233 -3.14 14.03 -9.71
C GLY A 233 -3.27 14.10 -8.18
N LEU A 234 -4.43 14.51 -7.67
CA LEU A 234 -4.68 14.64 -6.24
C LEU A 234 -5.30 13.34 -5.70
N TRP A 235 -4.67 12.77 -4.68
CA TRP A 235 -5.06 11.49 -4.09
C TRP A 235 -6.51 11.43 -3.59
N SER A 236 -7.07 12.56 -3.18
CA SER A 236 -8.43 12.70 -2.67
C SER A 236 -9.51 12.87 -3.75
N ASN A 237 -9.11 13.12 -5.00
CA ASN A 237 -10.03 13.32 -6.11
C ASN A 237 -10.53 11.97 -6.69
N PRO A 238 -11.66 11.98 -7.41
CA PRO A 238 -12.13 10.82 -8.15
C PRO A 238 -11.13 10.33 -9.20
N PRO A 239 -11.18 9.04 -9.60
CA PRO A 239 -10.36 8.52 -10.69
C PRO A 239 -10.68 9.18 -12.02
N ASP A 240 -9.69 9.23 -12.91
CA ASP A 240 -9.78 9.72 -14.28
C ASP A 240 -9.30 8.64 -15.25
N ALA A 241 -10.21 8.14 -16.09
CA ALA A 241 -9.93 7.04 -17.01
C ALA A 241 -8.83 7.40 -18.04
N LYS A 242 -8.76 8.66 -18.49
CA LYS A 242 -7.73 9.09 -19.43
C LYS A 242 -6.36 9.00 -18.79
N ARG A 243 -6.20 9.53 -17.57
CA ARG A 243 -4.95 9.46 -16.82
C ARG A 243 -4.56 8.02 -16.48
N ALA A 244 -5.53 7.18 -16.13
CA ALA A 244 -5.29 5.75 -15.89
C ALA A 244 -4.71 5.06 -17.14
N ASN A 245 -5.29 5.32 -18.32
CA ASN A 245 -4.82 4.77 -19.59
C ASN A 245 -3.43 5.31 -19.98
N GLU A 246 -3.16 6.60 -19.78
CA GLU A 246 -1.84 7.21 -20.02
C GLU A 246 -0.76 6.53 -19.21
N LEU A 247 -1.01 6.29 -17.93
CA LEU A 247 -0.05 5.61 -17.05
C LEU A 247 0.21 4.17 -17.52
N VAL A 248 -0.84 3.41 -17.83
CA VAL A 248 -0.70 2.02 -18.29
C VAL A 248 0.04 1.96 -19.63
N ALA A 249 -0.20 2.90 -20.52
CA ALA A 249 0.54 3.01 -21.79
C ALA A 249 2.05 3.24 -21.55
N ALA A 250 2.40 4.13 -20.63
CA ALA A 250 3.80 4.37 -20.25
C ALA A 250 4.46 3.12 -19.64
N VAL A 251 3.72 2.39 -18.78
CA VAL A 251 4.21 1.12 -18.20
C VAL A 251 4.46 0.07 -19.28
N ARG A 252 3.54 -0.09 -20.22
CA ARG A 252 3.70 -1.04 -21.34
C ARG A 252 4.91 -0.70 -22.21
N ALA A 253 5.09 0.60 -22.51
CA ALA A 253 6.24 1.07 -23.29
C ALA A 253 7.59 0.88 -22.56
N ALA A 254 7.60 0.94 -21.24
CA ALA A 254 8.82 0.73 -20.45
C ALA A 254 9.18 -0.75 -20.26
N ARG A 255 8.23 -1.67 -20.49
CA ARG A 255 8.43 -3.13 -20.39
C ARG A 255 8.76 -3.78 -21.76
N SER A 256 8.58 -3.05 -22.84
CA SER A 256 8.94 -3.48 -24.21
C SER A 256 10.43 -3.21 -24.51
#